data_5aab251b6e5c87ae89b2f3837ed00a5a
#
_entry.id   5aab251b6e5c87ae89b2f3837ed00a5a
#
_cell.length_a   1.000
_cell.length_b   1.000
_cell.length_c   1.000
_cell.angle_alpha   90.00
_cell.angle_beta   90.00
_cell.angle_gamma   90.00
#
_symmetry.space_group_name_H-M   'P 1'
#
loop_
_entity.id
_entity.type
_entity.pdbx_description
1 polymer ?
#
loop_
_entity_poly.entity_id
_entity_poly.type
_entity_poly.pdbx_seq_one_letter_code
_entity_poly.pdbx_strand_id
1 'polypeptide(L)'
;VRIHEGYGATECGPVLCLNTKMDPNTLSAGRLVPGVQWRTEPVEGVPEGGQLFVKTPAMMKGYLNADANAKFQALGGWYDTGDIAKVDDDGYITVLGRLKRFAKVSGEMISLTAVEDALAGAFAAHYGLRCAVAIIALPDLEKGEKLIAIANEPRLQLADLRAAIRAKGLSNLCAPRELRFVHAIPKLGSGKTDHRELARMLRDGETTAAPAPAAVA
;
A
#
# COMPACT_ATOMS: atom_id res chain seq x y z
N VAL A 1 5.08 -7.77 -26.89
CA VAL A 1 5.05 -6.44 -26.27
C VAL A 1 5.88 -6.52 -25.00
N ARG A 2 6.81 -5.60 -24.77
CA ARG A 2 7.54 -5.48 -23.49
C ARG A 2 6.87 -4.39 -22.66
N ILE A 3 6.60 -4.71 -21.41
CA ILE A 3 6.09 -3.74 -20.44
C ILE A 3 7.28 -3.30 -19.59
N HIS A 4 7.42 -2.00 -19.40
CA HIS A 4 8.43 -1.42 -18.53
C HIS A 4 7.72 -0.74 -17.37
N GLU A 5 8.25 -0.93 -16.18
CA GLU A 5 7.78 -0.30 -14.96
C GLU A 5 8.32 1.12 -14.87
N GLY A 6 7.55 2.01 -14.27
CA GLY A 6 7.94 3.38 -13.96
C GLY A 6 7.16 3.90 -12.76
N TYR A 7 7.71 4.91 -12.11
CA TYR A 7 7.09 5.57 -10.98
C TYR A 7 7.11 7.08 -11.17
N GLY A 8 6.06 7.73 -10.67
CA GLY A 8 5.98 9.17 -10.71
C GLY A 8 4.71 9.73 -10.10
N ALA A 9 4.61 11.05 -10.09
CA ALA A 9 3.49 11.80 -9.58
C ALA A 9 3.13 12.93 -10.55
N THR A 10 1.85 13.24 -10.69
CA THR A 10 1.36 14.32 -11.56
C THR A 10 2.02 15.65 -11.20
N GLU A 11 2.23 15.89 -9.93
CA GLU A 11 2.87 17.06 -9.35
C GLU A 11 4.35 17.21 -9.76
N CYS A 12 4.96 16.14 -10.25
CA CYS A 12 6.39 16.06 -10.61
C CYS A 12 6.64 15.91 -12.11
N GLY A 13 5.60 16.04 -12.94
CA GLY A 13 5.66 16.12 -14.39
C GLY A 13 5.95 14.85 -15.18
N PRO A 14 5.14 13.84 -15.16
CA PRO A 14 4.68 12.91 -14.16
C PRO A 14 5.66 11.77 -13.85
N VAL A 15 6.83 11.68 -14.57
CA VAL A 15 7.80 10.58 -14.47
C VAL A 15 8.97 10.97 -13.57
N LEU A 16 9.22 10.18 -12.53
CA LEU A 16 10.37 10.32 -11.63
C LEU A 16 11.45 9.27 -11.91
N CYS A 17 11.04 8.03 -12.20
CA CYS A 17 11.95 6.97 -12.61
C CYS A 17 11.30 6.03 -13.61
N LEU A 18 12.12 5.32 -14.37
CA LEU A 18 11.67 4.43 -15.42
C LEU A 18 12.66 3.29 -15.63
N ASN A 19 12.13 2.07 -15.77
CA ASN A 19 12.87 0.94 -16.31
C ASN A 19 12.94 1.07 -17.84
N THR A 20 14.12 0.84 -18.43
CA THR A 20 14.31 0.89 -19.87
C THR A 20 14.74 -0.47 -20.42
N LYS A 21 14.65 -0.64 -21.73
CA LYS A 21 15.14 -1.84 -22.40
C LYS A 21 16.65 -2.04 -22.23
N MET A 22 17.39 -0.94 -22.11
CA MET A 22 18.86 -0.94 -22.06
C MET A 22 19.38 -1.11 -20.63
N ASP A 23 18.54 -0.78 -19.64
CA ASP A 23 18.92 -0.76 -18.22
C ASP A 23 17.72 -1.23 -17.35
N PRO A 24 17.34 -2.52 -17.46
CA PRO A 24 16.20 -3.03 -16.72
C PRO A 24 16.61 -3.53 -15.33
N ASN A 25 15.93 -3.05 -14.30
CA ASN A 25 15.97 -3.63 -12.95
C ASN A 25 14.56 -4.04 -12.53
N THR A 26 14.24 -5.33 -12.69
CA THR A 26 12.89 -5.87 -12.45
C THR A 26 12.48 -5.89 -10.97
N LEU A 27 13.40 -5.58 -10.04
CA LEU A 27 13.14 -5.47 -8.62
C LEU A 27 12.90 -4.01 -8.19
N SER A 28 12.85 -3.08 -9.13
CA SER A 28 12.65 -1.65 -8.90
C SER A 28 11.65 -1.06 -9.89
N ALA A 29 11.10 0.10 -9.55
CA ALA A 29 10.28 0.88 -10.45
C ALA A 29 11.11 1.58 -11.56
N GLY A 30 12.43 1.44 -11.52
CA GLY A 30 13.37 1.96 -12.50
C GLY A 30 14.31 3.01 -11.94
N ARG A 31 15.19 3.50 -12.80
CA ARG A 31 16.21 4.49 -12.48
C ARG A 31 15.65 5.91 -12.58
N LEU A 32 16.09 6.78 -11.66
CA LEU A 32 15.74 8.19 -11.66
C LEU A 32 16.07 8.85 -13.01
N VAL A 33 15.12 9.63 -13.53
CA VAL A 33 15.36 10.40 -14.74
C VAL A 33 16.29 11.57 -14.45
N PRO A 34 17.08 12.03 -15.44
CA PRO A 34 18.03 13.13 -15.25
C PRO A 34 17.36 14.39 -14.67
N GLY A 35 18.03 15.02 -13.70
CA GLY A 35 17.57 16.25 -13.07
C GLY A 35 16.64 16.05 -11.88
N VAL A 36 16.21 14.83 -11.57
CA VAL A 36 15.48 14.54 -10.33
C VAL A 36 16.46 14.46 -9.18
N GLN A 37 16.22 15.27 -8.15
CA GLN A 37 16.85 15.18 -6.84
C GLN A 37 15.92 14.44 -5.90
N TRP A 38 16.48 13.69 -4.97
CA TRP A 38 15.72 12.92 -4.00
C TRP A 38 16.36 12.95 -2.62
N ARG A 39 15.55 12.74 -1.60
CA ARG A 39 15.97 12.42 -0.23
C ARG A 39 14.92 11.56 0.42
N THR A 40 15.34 10.74 1.38
CA THR A 40 14.41 9.98 2.23
C THR A 40 14.51 10.46 3.66
N GLU A 41 13.37 10.55 4.34
CA GLU A 41 13.32 10.79 5.78
C GLU A 41 13.00 9.47 6.49
N PRO A 42 13.76 9.12 7.54
CA PRO A 42 13.51 7.90 8.30
C PRO A 42 12.07 7.85 8.82
N VAL A 43 11.46 6.67 8.73
CA VAL A 43 10.13 6.40 9.30
C VAL A 43 10.29 5.36 10.39
N GLU A 44 9.81 5.67 11.61
CA GLU A 44 9.89 4.76 12.74
C GLU A 44 9.26 3.40 12.40
N GLY A 45 10.00 2.32 12.63
CA GLY A 45 9.54 0.95 12.34
C GLY A 45 9.70 0.52 10.88
N VAL A 46 10.30 1.34 10.01
CA VAL A 46 10.71 0.98 8.65
C VAL A 46 12.22 0.80 8.64
N PRO A 47 12.75 -0.45 8.58
CA PRO A 47 14.18 -0.70 8.75
C PRO A 47 15.03 -0.27 7.55
N GLU A 48 14.45 -0.24 6.36
CA GLU A 48 15.13 0.16 5.13
C GLU A 48 14.31 1.18 4.34
N GLY A 49 14.97 2.21 3.81
CA GLY A 49 14.32 3.29 3.09
C GLY A 49 13.71 4.35 4.00
N GLY A 50 12.73 5.09 3.50
CA GLY A 50 12.06 6.16 4.23
C GLY A 50 11.00 6.86 3.40
N GLN A 51 10.37 7.88 3.97
CA GLN A 51 9.43 8.74 3.26
C GLN A 51 10.17 9.50 2.16
N LEU A 52 9.74 9.32 0.92
CA LEU A 52 10.41 9.85 -0.25
C LEU A 52 9.98 11.29 -0.52
N PHE A 53 10.95 12.18 -0.58
CA PHE A 53 10.82 13.54 -1.07
C PHE A 53 11.62 13.70 -2.37
N VAL A 54 11.03 14.42 -3.33
CA VAL A 54 11.66 14.64 -4.63
C VAL A 54 11.63 16.12 -5.02
N LYS A 55 12.59 16.51 -5.85
CA LYS A 55 12.63 17.82 -6.49
C LYS A 55 13.02 17.64 -7.94
N THR A 56 12.27 18.24 -8.86
CA THR A 56 12.47 18.09 -10.30
C THR A 56 12.26 19.43 -11.02
N PRO A 57 12.94 19.67 -12.15
CA PRO A 57 12.67 20.85 -12.98
C PRO A 57 11.23 20.90 -13.52
N ALA A 58 10.56 19.75 -13.62
CA ALA A 58 9.19 19.61 -14.08
C ALA A 58 8.13 19.72 -12.96
N MET A 59 8.53 20.22 -11.78
CA MET A 59 7.62 20.39 -10.64
C MET A 59 6.45 21.30 -10.99
N MET A 60 5.24 20.95 -10.56
CA MET A 60 4.07 21.82 -10.64
C MET A 60 4.33 23.18 -9.96
N LYS A 61 3.61 24.20 -10.37
CA LYS A 61 3.70 25.55 -9.75
C LYS A 61 2.97 25.64 -8.41
N GLY A 62 2.00 24.76 -8.18
CA GLY A 62 1.22 24.72 -6.96
C GLY A 62 -0.16 24.10 -7.13
N TYR A 63 -0.87 23.97 -6.03
CA TYR A 63 -2.26 23.53 -6.00
C TYR A 63 -3.24 24.69 -6.08
N LEU A 64 -4.43 24.45 -6.66
CA LEU A 64 -5.54 25.42 -6.65
C LEU A 64 -6.17 25.57 -5.25
N ASN A 65 -6.14 24.50 -4.45
CA ASN A 65 -6.60 24.56 -3.06
C ASN A 65 -5.56 25.29 -2.20
N ALA A 66 -5.97 26.35 -1.51
CA ALA A 66 -5.09 27.23 -0.75
C ALA A 66 -4.34 26.52 0.37
N ASP A 67 -5.01 25.64 1.14
CA ASP A 67 -4.39 24.91 2.26
C ASP A 67 -3.37 23.90 1.78
N ALA A 68 -3.69 23.15 0.69
CA ALA A 68 -2.78 22.22 0.09
C ALA A 68 -1.56 22.95 -0.51
N ASN A 69 -1.80 24.12 -1.13
CA ASN A 69 -0.74 24.92 -1.71
C ASN A 69 0.20 25.49 -0.64
N ALA A 70 -0.33 25.99 0.47
CA ALA A 70 0.49 26.47 1.58
C ALA A 70 1.43 25.38 2.12
N LYS A 71 0.93 24.14 2.29
CA LYS A 71 1.74 22.98 2.70
C LYS A 71 2.83 22.65 1.69
N PHE A 72 2.49 22.68 0.39
CA PHE A 72 3.45 22.42 -0.67
C PHE A 72 4.55 23.50 -0.72
N GLN A 73 4.20 24.79 -0.64
CA GLN A 73 5.17 25.88 -0.67
C GLN A 73 6.11 25.86 0.55
N ALA A 74 5.62 25.42 1.71
CA ALA A 74 6.42 25.29 2.93
C ALA A 74 7.58 24.28 2.79
N LEU A 75 7.51 23.35 1.83
CA LEU A 75 8.57 22.37 1.57
C LEU A 75 9.75 22.93 0.75
N GLY A 76 9.74 24.23 0.39
CA GLY A 76 10.89 24.87 -0.25
C GLY A 76 11.27 24.26 -1.62
N GLY A 77 10.29 23.84 -2.41
CA GLY A 77 10.48 23.24 -3.72
C GLY A 77 10.72 21.72 -3.71
N TRP A 78 10.60 21.08 -2.55
CA TRP A 78 10.49 19.64 -2.45
C TRP A 78 9.02 19.21 -2.52
N TYR A 79 8.79 18.02 -3.04
CA TYR A 79 7.49 17.37 -3.05
C TYR A 79 7.52 16.15 -2.15
N ASP A 80 6.62 16.11 -1.17
CA ASP A 80 6.35 14.92 -0.37
C ASP A 80 5.47 13.97 -1.19
N THR A 81 6.05 12.86 -1.62
CA THR A 81 5.31 11.88 -2.42
C THR A 81 4.26 11.12 -1.59
N GLY A 82 4.42 11.11 -0.27
CA GLY A 82 3.65 10.27 0.64
C GLY A 82 3.93 8.78 0.48
N ASP A 83 4.98 8.42 -0.26
CA ASP A 83 5.42 7.05 -0.46
C ASP A 83 6.65 6.75 0.39
N ILE A 84 6.74 5.52 0.87
CA ILE A 84 7.97 4.97 1.47
C ILE A 84 8.72 4.27 0.35
N ALA A 85 9.97 4.63 0.16
CA ALA A 85 10.81 4.09 -0.88
C ALA A 85 12.26 3.89 -0.41
N LYS A 86 12.96 3.02 -1.10
CA LYS A 86 14.41 2.84 -1.04
C LYS A 86 14.99 3.28 -2.39
N VAL A 87 16.08 4.00 -2.33
CA VAL A 87 16.85 4.37 -3.53
C VAL A 87 18.25 3.84 -3.33
N ASP A 88 18.75 3.06 -4.29
CA ASP A 88 20.10 2.52 -4.24
C ASP A 88 21.13 3.51 -4.80
N ASP A 89 22.42 3.14 -4.70
CA ASP A 89 23.55 3.98 -5.12
C ASP A 89 23.56 4.24 -6.65
N ASP A 90 22.92 3.37 -7.43
CA ASP A 90 22.77 3.52 -8.89
C ASP A 90 21.55 4.37 -9.27
N GLY A 91 20.74 4.78 -8.28
CA GLY A 91 19.55 5.62 -8.45
C GLY A 91 18.30 4.87 -8.86
N TYR A 92 18.23 3.55 -8.60
CA TYR A 92 16.99 2.78 -8.77
C TYR A 92 16.08 2.94 -7.56
N ILE A 93 14.80 3.21 -7.82
CA ILE A 93 13.77 3.35 -6.80
C ILE A 93 13.00 2.04 -6.61
N THR A 94 12.96 1.55 -5.37
CA THR A 94 12.03 0.51 -4.95
C THR A 94 10.96 1.13 -4.06
N VAL A 95 9.71 1.15 -4.51
CA VAL A 95 8.58 1.68 -3.74
C VAL A 95 8.10 0.59 -2.78
N LEU A 96 8.16 0.87 -1.48
CA LEU A 96 7.76 -0.05 -0.41
C LEU A 96 6.27 0.09 -0.05
N GLY A 97 5.66 1.22 -0.40
CA GLY A 97 4.23 1.48 -0.23
C GLY A 97 3.91 2.93 0.10
N ARG A 98 2.63 3.22 0.27
CA ARG A 98 2.12 4.53 0.71
C ARG A 98 2.25 4.66 2.22
N LEU A 99 2.79 5.77 2.74
CA LEU A 99 2.88 6.01 4.19
C LEU A 99 1.53 5.81 4.91
N LYS A 100 0.44 6.29 4.30
CA LYS A 100 -0.94 6.11 4.82
C LYS A 100 -1.47 4.68 4.70
N ARG A 101 -0.72 3.77 4.10
CA ARG A 101 -1.02 2.36 3.95
C ARG A 101 -0.09 1.48 4.80
N PHE A 102 0.48 2.06 5.85
CA PHE A 102 1.15 1.33 6.91
C PHE A 102 0.33 1.42 8.19
N ALA A 103 0.35 0.34 8.96
CA ALA A 103 -0.23 0.26 10.29
C ALA A 103 0.86 -0.01 11.32
N LYS A 104 0.80 0.65 12.47
CA LYS A 104 1.74 0.41 13.58
C LYS A 104 1.15 -0.64 14.52
N VAL A 105 1.57 -1.90 14.34
CA VAL A 105 1.08 -3.04 15.13
C VAL A 105 2.17 -3.51 16.09
N SER A 106 1.95 -3.38 17.38
CA SER A 106 2.93 -3.75 18.43
C SER A 106 4.31 -3.09 18.23
N GLY A 107 4.33 -1.85 17.72
CA GLY A 107 5.56 -1.10 17.47
C GLY A 107 6.17 -1.30 16.07
N GLU A 108 5.75 -2.31 15.31
CA GLU A 108 6.23 -2.58 13.95
C GLU A 108 5.33 -1.91 12.90
N MET A 109 5.94 -1.38 11.84
CA MET A 109 5.23 -0.82 10.69
C MET A 109 4.91 -1.91 9.68
N ILE A 110 3.63 -2.22 9.53
CA ILE A 110 3.12 -3.24 8.62
C ILE A 110 2.59 -2.59 7.35
N SER A 111 3.15 -2.95 6.20
CA SER A 111 2.61 -2.52 4.91
C SER A 111 1.32 -3.26 4.60
N LEU A 112 0.19 -2.54 4.61
CA LEU A 112 -1.12 -3.12 4.29
C LEU A 112 -1.19 -3.60 2.83
N THR A 113 -0.49 -2.91 1.94
CA THR A 113 -0.38 -3.31 0.53
C THR A 113 0.35 -4.63 0.37
N ALA A 114 1.49 -4.81 1.06
CA ALA A 114 2.23 -6.08 1.01
C ALA A 114 1.39 -7.26 1.55
N VAL A 115 0.57 -7.02 2.57
CA VAL A 115 -0.38 -8.02 3.09
C VAL A 115 -1.44 -8.33 2.04
N GLU A 116 -2.05 -7.32 1.40
CA GLU A 116 -3.04 -7.50 0.35
C GLU A 116 -2.48 -8.30 -0.84
N ASP A 117 -1.27 -7.97 -1.29
CA ASP A 117 -0.59 -8.66 -2.41
C ASP A 117 -0.30 -10.13 -2.08
N ALA A 118 0.13 -10.42 -0.85
CA ALA A 118 0.36 -11.78 -0.39
C ALA A 118 -0.93 -12.61 -0.41
N LEU A 119 -2.05 -12.03 0.04
CA LEU A 119 -3.36 -12.68 0.05
C LEU A 119 -3.92 -12.84 -1.36
N ALA A 120 -3.84 -11.80 -2.20
CA ALA A 120 -4.31 -11.86 -3.59
C ALA A 120 -3.60 -12.98 -4.38
N GLY A 121 -2.28 -13.07 -4.25
CA GLY A 121 -1.49 -14.12 -4.91
C GLY A 121 -1.86 -15.54 -4.43
N ALA A 122 -2.17 -15.70 -3.14
CA ALA A 122 -2.57 -17.01 -2.59
C ALA A 122 -3.98 -17.42 -3.02
N PHE A 123 -4.92 -16.47 -3.10
CA PHE A 123 -6.32 -16.78 -3.31
C PHE A 123 -6.77 -16.81 -4.78
N ALA A 124 -6.03 -16.14 -5.68
CA ALA A 124 -6.33 -16.15 -7.11
C ALA A 124 -6.39 -17.57 -7.70
N ALA A 125 -5.53 -18.46 -7.24
CA ALA A 125 -5.49 -19.85 -7.69
C ALA A 125 -6.69 -20.69 -7.21
N HIS A 126 -7.24 -20.40 -6.02
CA HIS A 126 -8.30 -21.21 -5.41
C HIS A 126 -9.70 -20.65 -5.67
N TYR A 127 -9.85 -19.33 -5.66
CA TYR A 127 -11.14 -18.65 -5.77
C TYR A 127 -11.30 -17.85 -7.05
N GLY A 128 -10.25 -17.85 -7.90
CA GLY A 128 -10.23 -17.09 -9.17
C GLY A 128 -9.92 -15.60 -8.96
N LEU A 129 -9.72 -14.91 -10.09
CA LEU A 129 -9.32 -13.48 -10.12
C LEU A 129 -10.37 -12.50 -9.59
N ARG A 130 -11.60 -12.97 -9.34
CA ARG A 130 -12.66 -12.12 -8.76
C ARG A 130 -12.61 -12.08 -7.23
N CYS A 131 -11.92 -13.02 -6.59
CA CYS A 131 -11.71 -12.97 -5.15
C CYS A 131 -10.79 -11.79 -4.81
N ALA A 132 -11.30 -10.88 -4.02
CA ALA A 132 -10.58 -9.69 -3.60
C ALA A 132 -10.61 -9.58 -2.06
N VAL A 133 -9.45 -9.25 -1.50
CA VAL A 133 -9.30 -9.00 -0.05
C VAL A 133 -8.63 -7.64 0.10
N ALA A 134 -9.22 -6.79 0.93
CA ALA A 134 -8.65 -5.51 1.33
C ALA A 134 -8.35 -5.52 2.84
N ILE A 135 -7.31 -4.81 3.24
CA ILE A 135 -6.89 -4.71 4.64
C ILE A 135 -7.11 -3.29 5.15
N ILE A 136 -7.79 -3.18 6.28
CA ILE A 136 -8.02 -1.93 7.00
C ILE A 136 -7.36 -2.04 8.38
N ALA A 137 -6.64 -1.00 8.79
CA ALA A 137 -6.14 -0.86 10.14
C ALA A 137 -7.15 -0.11 10.99
N LEU A 138 -7.40 -0.60 12.20
CA LEU A 138 -8.21 0.08 13.21
C LEU A 138 -7.41 0.23 14.51
N PRO A 139 -7.68 1.27 15.31
CA PRO A 139 -7.09 1.41 16.63
C PRO A 139 -7.34 0.17 17.49
N ASP A 140 -6.32 -0.21 18.26
CA ASP A 140 -6.36 -1.31 19.22
C ASP A 140 -5.64 -0.89 20.50
N LEU A 141 -6.31 -1.07 21.67
CA LEU A 141 -5.81 -0.57 22.95
C LEU A 141 -4.50 -1.23 23.40
N GLU A 142 -4.27 -2.48 23.00
CA GLU A 142 -3.08 -3.25 23.43
C GLU A 142 -1.93 -3.15 22.45
N LYS A 143 -2.23 -3.03 21.16
CA LYS A 143 -1.23 -3.17 20.07
C LYS A 143 -1.05 -1.92 19.22
N GLY A 144 -1.70 -0.81 19.61
CA GLY A 144 -1.76 0.42 18.82
C GLY A 144 -2.77 0.29 17.68
N GLU A 145 -2.55 -0.62 16.74
CA GLU A 145 -3.49 -0.92 15.67
C GLU A 145 -3.69 -2.43 15.48
N LYS A 146 -4.85 -2.82 14.95
CA LYS A 146 -5.17 -4.17 14.51
C LYS A 146 -5.60 -4.18 13.05
N LEU A 147 -5.30 -5.26 12.35
CA LEU A 147 -5.66 -5.46 10.97
C LEU A 147 -7.01 -6.19 10.86
N ILE A 148 -7.89 -5.65 10.02
CA ILE A 148 -9.17 -6.25 9.64
C ILE A 148 -9.11 -6.56 8.15
N ALA A 149 -9.39 -7.81 7.78
CA ALA A 149 -9.57 -8.20 6.38
C ALA A 149 -11.03 -8.01 5.99
N ILE A 150 -11.28 -7.45 4.81
CA ILE A 150 -12.60 -7.35 4.18
C ILE A 150 -12.52 -8.06 2.84
N ALA A 151 -13.38 -9.06 2.63
CA ALA A 151 -13.38 -9.90 1.44
C ALA A 151 -14.76 -9.95 0.77
N ASN A 152 -14.77 -10.26 -0.52
CA ASN A 152 -16.01 -10.53 -1.29
C ASN A 152 -16.25 -12.03 -1.54
N GLU A 153 -15.47 -12.91 -0.90
CA GLU A 153 -15.59 -14.36 -1.04
C GLU A 153 -15.99 -14.99 0.31
N PRO A 154 -17.28 -15.35 0.48
CA PRO A 154 -17.80 -15.79 1.79
C PRO A 154 -17.26 -17.15 2.25
N ARG A 155 -16.61 -17.92 1.37
CA ARG A 155 -15.98 -19.20 1.73
C ARG A 155 -14.63 -19.04 2.42
N LEU A 156 -14.02 -17.84 2.34
CA LEU A 156 -12.77 -17.55 3.02
C LEU A 156 -12.92 -17.63 4.54
N GLN A 157 -11.91 -18.19 5.18
CA GLN A 157 -11.81 -18.26 6.62
C GLN A 157 -10.58 -17.50 7.14
N LEU A 158 -10.64 -17.02 8.37
CA LEU A 158 -9.50 -16.32 8.98
C LEU A 158 -8.24 -17.21 9.03
N ALA A 159 -8.42 -18.52 9.15
CA ALA A 159 -7.34 -19.52 9.10
C ALA A 159 -6.61 -19.51 7.75
N ASP A 160 -7.33 -19.35 6.64
CA ASP A 160 -6.76 -19.30 5.29
C ASP A 160 -5.86 -18.09 5.11
N LEU A 161 -6.31 -16.92 5.61
CA LEU A 161 -5.52 -15.69 5.56
C LEU A 161 -4.21 -15.85 6.35
N ARG A 162 -4.28 -16.42 7.55
CA ARG A 162 -3.11 -16.69 8.39
C ARG A 162 -2.14 -17.67 7.73
N ALA A 163 -2.66 -18.71 7.10
CA ALA A 163 -1.85 -19.68 6.36
C ALA A 163 -1.14 -19.04 5.17
N ALA A 164 -1.85 -18.22 4.38
CA ALA A 164 -1.28 -17.50 3.23
C ALA A 164 -0.15 -16.54 3.65
N ILE A 165 -0.33 -15.79 4.74
CA ILE A 165 0.68 -14.87 5.28
C ILE A 165 1.93 -15.62 5.73
N ARG A 166 1.78 -16.73 6.46
CA ARG A 166 2.91 -17.57 6.87
C ARG A 166 3.63 -18.19 5.66
N ALA A 167 2.88 -18.66 4.67
CA ALA A 167 3.46 -19.25 3.45
C ALA A 167 4.30 -18.24 2.64
N LYS A 168 3.99 -16.94 2.77
CA LYS A 168 4.78 -15.85 2.17
C LYS A 168 5.95 -15.38 3.05
N GLY A 169 6.17 -15.99 4.22
CA GLY A 169 7.25 -15.61 5.14
C GLY A 169 7.02 -14.27 5.85
N LEU A 170 5.80 -13.74 5.82
CA LEU A 170 5.48 -12.50 6.53
C LEU A 170 5.31 -12.75 8.04
N SER A 171 5.63 -11.72 8.84
CA SER A 171 5.44 -11.75 10.29
C SER A 171 3.99 -12.07 10.69
N ASN A 172 3.81 -12.73 11.82
CA ASN A 172 2.49 -12.98 12.39
C ASN A 172 1.71 -11.70 12.72
N LEU A 173 2.39 -10.56 12.86
CA LEU A 173 1.77 -9.24 13.03
C LEU A 173 1.02 -8.77 11.77
N CYS A 174 1.39 -9.30 10.60
CA CYS A 174 0.68 -9.07 9.34
C CYS A 174 -0.66 -9.81 9.25
N ALA A 175 -0.94 -10.74 10.19
CA ALA A 175 -2.15 -11.54 10.15
C ALA A 175 -3.37 -10.74 10.65
N PRO A 176 -4.45 -10.61 9.84
CA PRO A 176 -5.68 -9.97 10.29
C PRO A 176 -6.26 -10.65 11.53
N ARG A 177 -6.81 -9.82 12.42
CA ARG A 177 -7.51 -10.29 13.63
C ARG A 177 -8.95 -10.69 13.35
N GLU A 178 -9.56 -10.05 12.38
CA GLU A 178 -10.94 -10.24 11.99
C GLU A 178 -11.06 -10.37 10.47
N LEU A 179 -12.07 -11.12 10.02
CA LEU A 179 -12.50 -11.20 8.63
C LEU A 179 -13.95 -10.75 8.54
N ARG A 180 -14.21 -9.82 7.64
CA ARG A 180 -15.52 -9.27 7.33
C ARG A 180 -15.82 -9.47 5.85
N PHE A 181 -17.09 -9.51 5.51
CA PHE A 181 -17.53 -9.71 4.13
C PHE A 181 -18.35 -8.53 3.63
N VAL A 182 -18.18 -8.27 2.34
CA VAL A 182 -19.01 -7.35 1.53
C VAL A 182 -19.39 -8.05 0.24
N HIS A 183 -20.49 -7.63 -0.37
CA HIS A 183 -20.90 -8.18 -1.66
C HIS A 183 -19.86 -7.91 -2.76
N ALA A 184 -19.31 -6.70 -2.75
CA ALA A 184 -18.25 -6.29 -3.69
C ALA A 184 -17.29 -5.31 -2.98
N ILE A 185 -16.00 -5.45 -3.26
CA ILE A 185 -14.99 -4.47 -2.82
C ILE A 185 -15.20 -3.16 -3.60
N PRO A 186 -15.51 -2.03 -2.94
CA PRO A 186 -15.70 -0.75 -3.60
C PRO A 186 -14.43 -0.30 -4.31
N LYS A 187 -14.59 0.35 -5.47
CA LYS A 187 -13.48 0.81 -6.30
C LYS A 187 -13.66 2.27 -6.67
N LEU A 188 -12.55 2.98 -6.70
CA LEU A 188 -12.46 4.33 -7.27
C LEU A 188 -12.69 4.27 -8.80
N GLY A 189 -12.99 5.40 -9.43
CA GLY A 189 -13.10 5.50 -10.88
C GLY A 189 -11.83 5.06 -11.65
N SER A 190 -10.67 5.02 -10.97
CA SER A 190 -9.41 4.48 -11.51
C SER A 190 -9.30 2.95 -11.45
N GLY A 191 -10.28 2.25 -10.89
CA GLY A 191 -10.28 0.79 -10.68
C GLY A 191 -9.53 0.32 -9.41
N LYS A 192 -8.87 1.22 -8.69
CA LYS A 192 -8.20 0.90 -7.40
C LYS A 192 -9.23 0.73 -6.29
N THR A 193 -8.92 -0.10 -5.28
CA THR A 193 -9.76 -0.28 -4.09
C THR A 193 -9.99 1.06 -3.38
N ASP A 194 -11.25 1.35 -3.06
CA ASP A 194 -11.62 2.50 -2.24
C ASP A 194 -11.58 2.14 -0.74
N HIS A 195 -10.41 2.28 -0.15
CA HIS A 195 -10.21 1.96 1.27
C HIS A 195 -10.93 2.94 2.21
N ARG A 196 -11.27 4.16 1.75
CA ARG A 196 -12.04 5.12 2.55
C ARG A 196 -13.48 4.65 2.70
N GLU A 197 -14.07 4.22 1.60
CA GLU A 197 -15.41 3.65 1.59
C GLU A 197 -15.47 2.37 2.40
N LEU A 198 -14.50 1.46 2.27
CA LEU A 198 -14.43 0.25 3.11
C LEU A 198 -14.33 0.59 4.61
N ALA A 199 -13.54 1.59 4.98
CA ALA A 199 -13.45 2.02 6.38
C ALA A 199 -14.77 2.64 6.89
N ARG A 200 -15.53 3.33 6.02
CA ARG A 200 -16.88 3.82 6.32
C ARG A 200 -17.82 2.65 6.56
N MET A 201 -17.92 1.72 5.60
CA MET A 201 -18.78 0.54 5.67
C MET A 201 -18.52 -0.29 6.93
N LEU A 202 -17.25 -0.41 7.33
CA LEU A 202 -16.87 -1.13 8.55
C LEU A 202 -17.38 -0.42 9.82
N ARG A 203 -17.27 0.92 9.88
CA ARG A 203 -17.77 1.73 11.01
C ARG A 203 -19.30 1.71 11.10
N ASP A 204 -19.97 1.78 9.96
CA ASP A 204 -21.44 1.86 9.87
C ASP A 204 -22.11 0.48 9.99
N GLY A 205 -21.32 -0.60 10.16
CA GLY A 205 -21.85 -1.96 10.32
C GLY A 205 -22.40 -2.59 9.03
N GLU A 206 -22.04 -2.05 7.87
CA GLU A 206 -22.45 -2.54 6.55
C GLU A 206 -21.66 -3.79 6.10
N THR A 207 -20.77 -4.30 6.93
CA THR A 207 -19.99 -5.52 6.69
C THR A 207 -20.50 -6.68 7.55
N THR A 208 -20.52 -7.89 6.98
CA THR A 208 -20.94 -9.10 7.71
C THR A 208 -19.73 -9.77 8.38
N ALA A 209 -19.88 -10.24 9.60
CA ALA A 209 -18.84 -11.04 10.26
C ALA A 209 -18.68 -12.40 9.56
N ALA A 210 -17.46 -12.94 9.57
CA ALA A 210 -17.25 -14.32 9.17
C ALA A 210 -18.08 -15.27 10.06
N PRO A 211 -18.73 -16.29 9.49
CA PRO A 211 -19.40 -17.31 10.30
C PRO A 211 -18.36 -17.93 11.26
N ALA A 212 -18.80 -18.21 12.49
CA ALA A 212 -17.96 -18.93 13.44
C ALA A 212 -17.50 -20.26 12.80
N PRO A 213 -16.23 -20.68 13.00
CA PRO A 213 -15.78 -21.96 12.50
C PRO A 213 -16.72 -23.05 13.05
N ALA A 214 -17.22 -23.91 12.13
CA ALA A 214 -18.02 -25.04 12.54
C ALA A 214 -17.22 -25.84 13.58
N ALA A 215 -17.81 -26.07 14.74
CA ALA A 215 -17.19 -26.91 15.76
C ALA A 215 -16.91 -28.27 15.10
N VAL A 216 -15.63 -28.63 15.05
CA VAL A 216 -15.22 -29.97 14.60
C VAL A 216 -15.72 -30.92 15.67
N ALA A 217 -16.75 -31.70 15.32
CA ALA A 217 -17.29 -32.78 16.15
C ALA A 217 -16.30 -33.96 16.15
#